data_d4b4860c513d39ae01d529330366f906
#
_entry.id   d4b4860c513d39ae01d529330366f906
#
_cell.length_a   1.000
_cell.length_b   1.000
_cell.length_c   1.000
_cell.angle_alpha   90.00
_cell.angle_beta   90.00
_cell.angle_gamma   90.00
#
_symmetry.space_group_name_H-M   'P 1'
#
loop_
_entity.id
_entity.type
_entity.pdbx_description
1 polymer ?
#
loop_
_entity_poly.entity_id
_entity_poly.type
_entity_poly.pdbx_seq_one_letter_code
_entity_poly.pdbx_strand_id
1 'polypeptide(L)'
;MLVGGSICKALEKASLPPNVELLGFIENPYDFFKLADVSINPTYQGTGLKIKTFESVAYGKVTMTHPHSMIGIFNPNNSPVFASINPKEWTNMLEHIWTDIDSVSFLKKKNWNYITEMNSYVEKQYYDFLAIQ
;
A
#
# COMPACT_ATOMS: atom_id res chain seq x y z
N MET A 1 -8.59 -0.82 -13.22
CA MET A 1 -7.43 -0.36 -12.40
C MET A 1 -7.26 1.13 -12.59
N LEU A 2 -7.15 1.89 -11.51
CA LEU A 2 -6.90 3.33 -11.55
C LEU A 2 -5.41 3.59 -11.34
N VAL A 3 -4.81 4.45 -12.16
CA VAL A 3 -3.40 4.83 -12.06
C VAL A 3 -3.30 6.34 -11.86
N GLY A 4 -2.66 6.75 -10.77
CA GLY A 4 -2.44 8.16 -10.44
C GLY A 4 -0.96 8.55 -10.37
N GLY A 5 -0.70 9.86 -10.44
CA GLY A 5 0.61 10.45 -10.29
C GLY A 5 1.41 10.60 -11.58
N SER A 6 2.68 10.92 -11.45
CA SER A 6 3.57 11.26 -12.57
C SER A 6 3.79 10.13 -13.57
N ILE A 7 3.59 8.88 -13.16
CA ILE A 7 3.71 7.71 -14.03
C ILE A 7 2.71 7.76 -15.20
N CYS A 8 1.57 8.43 -15.02
CA CYS A 8 0.56 8.57 -16.07
C CYS A 8 1.14 9.14 -17.37
N LYS A 9 2.03 10.13 -17.28
CA LYS A 9 2.70 10.71 -18.47
C LYS A 9 3.51 9.68 -19.27
N ALA A 10 4.14 8.74 -18.59
CA ALA A 10 4.88 7.67 -19.26
C ALA A 10 3.94 6.63 -19.91
N LEU A 11 2.78 6.41 -19.29
CA LEU A 11 1.79 5.43 -19.73
C LEU A 11 0.85 5.95 -20.84
N GLU A 12 0.73 7.27 -21.04
CA GLU A 12 -0.11 7.87 -22.09
C GLU A 12 0.20 7.35 -23.51
N LYS A 13 1.47 6.97 -23.73
CA LYS A 13 1.94 6.45 -25.02
C LYS A 13 1.88 4.91 -25.12
N ALA A 14 1.50 4.24 -24.03
CA ALA A 14 1.41 2.79 -23.99
C ALA A 14 0.03 2.31 -24.46
N SER A 15 -0.04 1.15 -25.08
CA SER A 15 -1.31 0.47 -25.33
C SER A 15 -1.78 -0.17 -24.02
N LEU A 16 -2.71 0.49 -23.34
CA LEU A 16 -3.24 0.02 -22.08
C LEU A 16 -4.48 -0.85 -22.28
N PRO A 17 -4.69 -1.87 -21.43
CA PRO A 17 -5.94 -2.61 -21.40
C PRO A 17 -7.14 -1.69 -21.11
N PRO A 18 -8.36 -2.00 -21.62
CA PRO A 18 -9.52 -1.13 -21.49
C PRO A 18 -10.02 -0.94 -20.05
N ASN A 19 -9.58 -1.78 -19.13
CA ASN A 19 -9.88 -1.69 -17.69
C ASN A 19 -8.82 -0.91 -16.89
N VAL A 20 -7.94 -0.17 -17.58
CA VAL A 20 -6.93 0.72 -16.96
C VAL A 20 -7.27 2.15 -17.29
N GLU A 21 -7.45 2.97 -16.26
CA GLU A 21 -7.74 4.40 -16.35
C GLU A 21 -6.60 5.21 -15.75
N LEU A 22 -6.15 6.22 -16.49
CA LEU A 22 -5.11 7.15 -16.03
C LEU A 22 -5.77 8.40 -15.45
N LEU A 23 -5.61 8.63 -14.16
CA LEU A 23 -6.19 9.78 -13.45
C LEU A 23 -5.27 11.00 -13.43
N GLY A 24 -4.00 10.84 -13.83
CA GLY A 24 -3.03 11.92 -13.75
C GLY A 24 -2.63 12.29 -12.32
N PHE A 25 -2.29 13.57 -12.11
CA PHE A 25 -1.94 14.08 -10.80
C PHE A 25 -3.20 14.31 -9.97
N ILE A 26 -3.18 13.81 -8.74
CA ILE A 26 -4.26 13.99 -7.75
C ILE A 26 -3.65 14.72 -6.55
N GLU A 27 -4.16 15.90 -6.25
CA GLU A 27 -3.61 16.78 -5.22
C GLU A 27 -3.73 16.16 -3.83
N ASN A 28 -4.90 15.62 -3.50
CA ASN A 28 -5.16 15.01 -2.21
C ASN A 28 -5.06 13.48 -2.30
N PRO A 29 -4.07 12.83 -1.68
CA PRO A 29 -3.95 11.37 -1.70
C PRO A 29 -5.19 10.64 -1.17
N TYR A 30 -5.92 11.22 -0.22
CA TYR A 30 -7.17 10.64 0.30
C TYR A 30 -8.19 10.40 -0.82
N ASP A 31 -8.35 11.38 -1.72
CA ASP A 31 -9.31 11.26 -2.83
C ASP A 31 -8.94 10.14 -3.80
N PHE A 32 -7.65 9.87 -3.97
CA PHE A 32 -7.19 8.73 -4.74
C PHE A 32 -7.46 7.41 -4.03
N PHE A 33 -7.04 7.30 -2.77
CA PHE A 33 -7.18 6.04 -2.04
C PHE A 33 -8.64 5.65 -1.78
N LYS A 34 -9.55 6.60 -1.61
CA LYS A 34 -10.97 6.28 -1.39
C LYS A 34 -11.66 5.62 -2.59
N LEU A 35 -11.10 5.79 -3.80
CA LEU A 35 -11.64 5.19 -5.04
C LEU A 35 -11.32 3.70 -5.18
N ALA A 36 -10.44 3.14 -4.35
CA ALA A 36 -9.95 1.79 -4.49
C ALA A 36 -10.12 0.97 -3.20
N ASP A 37 -10.33 -0.32 -3.33
CA ASP A 37 -10.28 -1.30 -2.23
C ASP A 37 -8.88 -1.86 -2.04
N VAL A 38 -8.14 -2.03 -3.13
CA VAL A 38 -6.77 -2.56 -3.18
C VAL A 38 -5.83 -1.52 -3.73
N SER A 39 -4.71 -1.31 -3.08
CA SER A 39 -3.62 -0.47 -3.55
C SER A 39 -2.43 -1.32 -3.97
N ILE A 40 -1.85 -0.98 -5.10
CA ILE A 40 -0.71 -1.69 -5.68
C ILE A 40 0.48 -0.76 -5.81
N ASN A 41 1.62 -1.11 -5.19
CA ASN A 41 2.88 -0.42 -5.36
C ASN A 41 3.96 -1.35 -5.93
N PRO A 42 4.14 -1.41 -7.24
CA PRO A 42 5.09 -2.31 -7.89
C PRO A 42 6.53 -1.80 -7.87
N THR A 43 6.83 -0.74 -7.13
CA THR A 43 8.15 -0.10 -7.14
C THR A 43 9.24 -1.05 -6.65
N TYR A 44 10.19 -1.37 -7.52
CA TYR A 44 11.32 -2.27 -7.25
C TYR A 44 12.68 -1.58 -7.21
N GLN A 45 12.72 -0.25 -7.38
CA GLN A 45 13.93 0.57 -7.43
C GLN A 45 13.83 1.79 -6.50
N GLY A 46 14.96 2.44 -6.31
CA GLY A 46 15.08 3.66 -5.51
C GLY A 46 15.48 3.39 -4.05
N THR A 47 16.01 4.40 -3.41
CA THR A 47 16.47 4.40 -2.02
C THR A 47 15.38 4.88 -1.06
N GLY A 48 15.54 4.59 0.24
CA GLY A 48 14.66 5.08 1.30
C GLY A 48 13.27 4.44 1.35
N LEU A 49 12.46 5.00 2.23
CA LEU A 49 11.09 4.53 2.48
C LEU A 49 10.19 4.73 1.28
N LYS A 50 9.35 3.76 1.02
CA LYS A 50 8.34 3.83 -0.04
C LYS A 50 7.04 4.38 0.53
N ILE A 51 6.97 5.71 0.66
CA ILE A 51 5.87 6.45 1.28
C ILE A 51 4.50 5.96 0.80
N LYS A 52 4.35 5.62 -0.48
CA LYS A 52 3.09 5.13 -1.05
C LYS A 52 2.59 3.82 -0.42
N THR A 53 3.50 2.94 0.04
CA THR A 53 3.12 1.73 0.78
C THR A 53 2.58 2.09 2.16
N PHE A 54 3.23 3.02 2.87
CA PHE A 54 2.77 3.49 4.18
C PHE A 54 1.44 4.24 4.09
N GLU A 55 1.29 5.15 3.13
CA GLU A 55 0.03 5.86 2.88
C GLU A 55 -1.12 4.89 2.61
N SER A 56 -0.89 3.88 1.77
CA SER A 56 -1.90 2.87 1.46
C SER A 56 -2.40 2.15 2.72
N VAL A 57 -1.47 1.70 3.57
CA VAL A 57 -1.81 1.05 4.85
C VAL A 57 -2.53 2.03 5.78
N ALA A 58 -2.06 3.28 5.87
CA ALA A 58 -2.66 4.32 6.71
C ALA A 58 -4.09 4.68 6.27
N TYR A 59 -4.38 4.62 4.96
CA TYR A 59 -5.73 4.77 4.44
C TYR A 59 -6.59 3.49 4.49
N GLY A 60 -6.11 2.45 5.19
CA GLY A 60 -6.85 1.22 5.43
C GLY A 60 -7.04 0.35 4.19
N LYS A 61 -6.16 0.49 3.18
CA LYS A 61 -6.27 -0.28 1.95
C LYS A 61 -5.60 -1.64 2.05
N VAL A 62 -6.17 -2.64 1.42
CA VAL A 62 -5.44 -3.87 1.16
C VAL A 62 -4.26 -3.50 0.26
N THR A 63 -3.05 -3.74 0.75
CA THR A 63 -1.84 -3.24 0.09
C THR A 63 -1.04 -4.39 -0.48
N MET A 64 -0.76 -4.31 -1.77
CA MET A 64 0.10 -5.25 -2.50
C MET A 64 1.34 -4.52 -3.00
N THR A 65 2.51 -5.10 -2.82
CA THR A 65 3.75 -4.40 -3.15
C THR A 65 4.87 -5.34 -3.59
N HIS A 66 5.87 -4.78 -4.26
CA HIS A 66 7.15 -5.47 -4.45
C HIS A 66 7.90 -5.56 -3.10
N PRO A 67 8.64 -6.64 -2.78
CA PRO A 67 9.38 -6.78 -1.52
C PRO A 67 10.34 -5.61 -1.23
N HIS A 68 10.92 -5.01 -2.27
CA HIS A 68 11.73 -3.80 -2.12
C HIS A 68 10.98 -2.63 -1.44
N SER A 69 9.68 -2.56 -1.62
CA SER A 69 8.84 -1.53 -1.02
C SER A 69 8.43 -1.82 0.44
N MET A 70 8.90 -2.95 1.00
CA MET A 70 8.77 -3.29 2.43
C MET A 70 9.88 -2.69 3.30
N ILE A 71 10.88 -2.05 2.71
CA ILE A 71 12.01 -1.44 3.46
C ILE A 71 11.46 -0.39 4.41
N GLY A 72 11.75 -0.57 5.71
CA GLY A 72 11.32 0.31 6.79
C GLY A 72 9.90 0.09 7.29
N ILE A 73 9.17 -0.89 6.76
CA ILE A 73 7.87 -1.29 7.32
C ILE A 73 8.07 -1.81 8.74
N PHE A 74 7.29 -1.28 9.66
CA PHE A 74 7.23 -1.74 11.05
C PHE A 74 6.80 -3.21 11.09
N ASN A 75 7.49 -4.03 11.90
CA ASN A 75 7.16 -5.44 12.09
C ASN A 75 6.73 -6.16 10.78
N PRO A 76 7.62 -6.32 9.79
CA PRO A 76 7.25 -6.74 8.43
C PRO A 76 6.58 -8.11 8.39
N ASN A 77 6.92 -9.02 9.33
CA ASN A 77 6.33 -10.35 9.40
C ASN A 77 4.86 -10.35 9.83
N ASN A 78 4.42 -9.30 10.51
CA ASN A 78 3.04 -9.13 10.94
C ASN A 78 2.30 -8.03 10.17
N SER A 79 2.94 -7.44 9.18
CA SER A 79 2.32 -6.36 8.41
C SER A 79 1.12 -6.88 7.60
N PRO A 80 0.12 -6.02 7.34
CA PRO A 80 -1.02 -6.35 6.49
C PRO A 80 -0.71 -6.30 4.99
N VAL A 81 0.56 -6.06 4.64
CA VAL A 81 1.00 -5.87 3.26
C VAL A 81 1.34 -7.19 2.62
N PHE A 82 0.73 -7.48 1.49
CA PHE A 82 1.12 -8.61 0.64
C PHE A 82 2.30 -8.21 -0.25
N ALA A 83 3.43 -8.91 -0.15
CA ALA A 83 4.62 -8.60 -0.92
C ALA A 83 5.07 -9.80 -1.75
N SER A 84 5.19 -9.63 -3.06
CA SER A 84 5.69 -10.64 -3.98
C SER A 84 6.38 -10.02 -5.20
N ILE A 85 7.32 -10.76 -5.78
CA ILE A 85 7.91 -10.49 -7.10
C ILE A 85 7.19 -11.24 -8.22
N ASN A 86 6.30 -12.16 -7.88
CA ASN A 86 5.67 -13.08 -8.82
C ASN A 86 4.29 -12.53 -9.25
N PRO A 87 4.10 -12.16 -10.53
CA PRO A 87 2.81 -11.65 -11.02
C PRO A 87 1.64 -12.62 -10.80
N LYS A 88 1.90 -13.93 -10.85
CA LYS A 88 0.86 -14.94 -10.62
C LYS A 88 0.35 -14.93 -9.17
N GLU A 89 1.22 -14.70 -8.21
CA GLU A 89 0.80 -14.55 -6.80
C GLU A 89 -0.06 -13.29 -6.60
N TRP A 90 0.26 -12.21 -7.31
CA TRP A 90 -0.56 -11.00 -7.31
C TRP A 90 -1.95 -11.27 -7.89
N THR A 91 -2.03 -11.97 -9.02
CA THR A 91 -3.32 -12.35 -9.63
C THR A 91 -4.12 -13.23 -8.67
N ASN A 92 -3.52 -14.27 -8.10
CA ASN A 92 -4.20 -15.15 -7.15
C ASN A 92 -4.73 -14.38 -5.92
N MET A 93 -3.93 -13.43 -5.40
CA MET A 93 -4.36 -12.59 -4.27
C MET A 93 -5.53 -11.67 -4.64
N LEU A 94 -5.52 -11.08 -5.83
CA LEU A 94 -6.62 -10.27 -6.33
C LEU A 94 -7.89 -11.10 -6.54
N GLU A 95 -7.78 -12.29 -7.09
CA GLU A 95 -8.90 -13.23 -7.25
C GLU A 95 -9.48 -13.62 -5.89
N HIS A 96 -8.64 -13.93 -4.91
CA HIS A 96 -9.07 -14.23 -3.55
C HIS A 96 -9.82 -13.06 -2.92
N ILE A 97 -9.30 -11.84 -3.01
CA ILE A 97 -9.97 -10.63 -2.50
C ILE A 97 -11.32 -10.41 -3.20
N TRP A 98 -11.40 -10.69 -4.51
CA TRP A 98 -12.60 -10.48 -5.31
C TRP A 98 -13.71 -11.49 -5.01
N THR A 99 -13.34 -12.72 -4.72
CA THR A 99 -14.29 -13.83 -4.50
C THR A 99 -14.74 -13.97 -3.06
N ASP A 100 -13.98 -13.42 -2.10
CA ASP A 100 -14.25 -13.53 -0.66
C ASP A 100 -14.30 -12.15 -0.01
N ILE A 101 -15.50 -11.60 0.12
CA ILE A 101 -15.73 -10.28 0.72
C ILE A 101 -15.39 -10.24 2.22
N ASP A 102 -15.46 -11.37 2.90
CA ASP A 102 -15.09 -11.47 4.32
C ASP A 102 -13.58 -11.33 4.51
N SER A 103 -12.80 -11.80 3.54
CA SER A 103 -11.35 -11.58 3.48
C SER A 103 -11.00 -10.10 3.41
N VAL A 104 -11.74 -9.28 2.66
CA VAL A 104 -11.51 -7.82 2.59
C VAL A 104 -11.73 -7.18 3.96
N SER A 105 -12.80 -7.54 4.64
CA SER A 105 -13.13 -7.03 5.99
C SER A 105 -12.07 -7.43 7.01
N PHE A 106 -11.60 -8.67 6.95
CA PHE A 106 -10.51 -9.17 7.79
C PHE A 106 -9.20 -8.41 7.55
N LEU A 107 -8.83 -8.19 6.29
CA LEU A 107 -7.62 -7.45 5.93
C LEU A 107 -7.68 -5.98 6.36
N LYS A 108 -8.85 -5.33 6.22
CA LYS A 108 -9.07 -3.96 6.71
C LYS A 108 -8.92 -3.88 8.25
N LYS A 109 -9.44 -4.87 8.98
CA LYS A 109 -9.28 -4.95 10.44
C LYS A 109 -7.82 -5.19 10.83
N LYS A 110 -7.11 -6.04 10.10
CA LYS A 110 -5.67 -6.27 10.29
C LYS A 110 -4.88 -4.98 10.08
N ASN A 111 -5.20 -4.18 9.05
CA ASN A 111 -4.62 -2.86 8.82
C ASN A 111 -4.79 -1.94 10.03
N TRP A 112 -5.99 -1.85 10.57
CA TRP A 112 -6.27 -0.99 11.71
C TRP A 112 -5.46 -1.39 12.95
N ASN A 113 -5.42 -2.67 13.28
CA ASN A 113 -4.64 -3.16 14.40
C ASN A 113 -3.15 -2.87 14.23
N TYR A 114 -2.62 -3.09 13.03
CA TYR A 114 -1.22 -2.82 12.70
C TYR A 114 -0.88 -1.33 12.84
N ILE A 115 -1.72 -0.42 12.36
CA ILE A 115 -1.52 1.03 12.50
C ILE A 115 -1.52 1.43 13.97
N THR A 116 -2.41 0.87 14.78
CA THR A 116 -2.48 1.14 16.22
C THR A 116 -1.21 0.68 16.94
N GLU A 117 -0.71 -0.52 16.64
CA GLU A 117 0.55 -1.02 17.20
C GLU A 117 1.75 -0.15 16.78
N MET A 118 1.81 0.21 15.50
CA MET A 118 2.87 1.06 14.97
C MET A 118 2.88 2.45 15.64
N ASN A 119 1.72 3.08 15.80
CA ASN A 119 1.61 4.37 16.46
C ASN A 119 2.07 4.29 17.94
N SER A 120 1.60 3.28 18.66
CA SER A 120 2.03 3.06 20.06
C SER A 120 3.54 2.83 20.18
N TYR A 121 4.13 2.10 19.23
CA TYR A 121 5.58 1.91 19.19
C TYR A 121 6.31 3.23 18.94
N VAL A 122 5.87 4.03 17.96
CA VAL A 122 6.49 5.33 17.64
C VAL A 122 6.36 6.29 18.82
N GLU A 123 5.20 6.39 19.45
CA GLU A 123 4.99 7.20 20.65
C GLU A 123 5.95 6.81 21.78
N LYS A 124 6.07 5.51 22.03
CA LYS A 124 6.99 5.02 23.05
C LYS A 124 8.44 5.42 22.75
N GLN A 125 8.91 5.24 21.51
CA GLN A 125 10.27 5.65 21.10
C GLN A 125 10.49 7.15 21.31
N TYR A 126 9.49 7.96 21.04
CA TYR A 126 9.56 9.40 21.22
C TYR A 126 9.67 9.77 22.71
N TYR A 127 8.86 9.17 23.59
CA TYR A 127 8.93 9.41 25.03
C TYR A 127 10.23 8.88 25.64
N ASP A 128 10.70 7.72 25.22
CA ASP A 128 11.98 7.17 25.68
C ASP A 128 13.14 8.11 25.28
N PHE A 129 13.12 8.69 24.10
CA PHE A 129 14.10 9.67 23.65
C PHE A 129 14.08 10.95 24.49
N LEU A 130 12.90 11.49 24.79
CA LEU A 130 12.75 12.70 25.61
C LEU A 130 13.14 12.47 27.07
N ALA A 131 12.96 11.26 27.61
CA ALA A 131 13.31 10.93 28.99
C ALA A 131 14.83 10.81 29.22
N ILE A 132 15.63 10.71 28.16
CA ILE A 132 17.10 10.64 28.23
C ILE A 132 17.72 12.05 28.29
N GLN A 133 16.96 13.10 28.04
CA GLN A 133 17.41 14.49 28.14
C GLN A 133 17.16 15.06 29.54
#